data_851f3cf98245ca8d1c34682dacdd0b88
#
_entry.id   851f3cf98245ca8d1c34682dacdd0b88
#
_cell.length_a   1.000
_cell.length_b   1.000
_cell.length_c   1.000
_cell.angle_alpha   90.00
_cell.angle_beta   90.00
_cell.angle_gamma   90.00
#
_symmetry.space_group_name_H-M   'P 1'
#
loop_
_entity.id
_entity.type
_entity.pdbx_description
1 polymer ?
#
loop_
_entity_poly.entity_id
_entity_poly.type
_entity_poly.pdbx_seq_one_letter_code
_entity_poly.pdbx_strand_id
1 'polypeptide(L)'
;FGPSYNELFLTSRIIDSLIIGLGSSSLTLIIGIYAGYYISRVNFKFKRYLIISILSARMMPLVSIAIPIYFVYEKINLLDTYIGIIFVHTFINLPLAVLLLKSFFDEVPKQIDENAYIDGASKIKILHKLVVPCAKSGIAVTFILSLIFSWTEFICALMIGQMNIKTIPVQASILKTIPSWDMMAAFTTISIIPVFILILMVKKHFVRGLTLGTVKE
;
A
#
# COMPACT_ATOMS: atom_id res chain seq x y z
N PHE A 1 -4.73 -31.19 -19.79
CA PHE A 1 -3.72 -30.20 -19.38
C PHE A 1 -2.84 -30.85 -18.33
N GLY A 2 -1.54 -31.00 -18.62
CA GLY A 2 -0.59 -31.65 -17.72
C GLY A 2 -0.23 -30.82 -16.49
N PRO A 3 0.36 -31.43 -15.45
CA PRO A 3 0.74 -30.75 -14.20
C PRO A 3 1.59 -29.49 -14.44
N SER A 4 2.44 -29.51 -15.45
CA SER A 4 3.31 -28.38 -15.83
C SER A 4 2.55 -27.12 -16.28
N TYR A 5 1.39 -27.26 -16.92
CA TYR A 5 0.59 -26.10 -17.33
C TYR A 5 -0.05 -25.39 -16.13
N ASN A 6 -0.56 -26.16 -15.19
CA ASN A 6 -1.18 -25.61 -13.97
C ASN A 6 -0.15 -24.93 -13.07
N GLU A 7 1.05 -25.48 -12.98
CA GLU A 7 2.16 -24.89 -12.20
C GLU A 7 2.64 -23.57 -12.81
N LEU A 8 2.88 -23.53 -14.13
CA LEU A 8 3.28 -22.31 -14.83
C LEU A 8 2.21 -21.22 -14.74
N PHE A 9 0.95 -21.60 -14.83
CA PHE A 9 -0.18 -20.69 -14.73
C PHE A 9 -0.30 -20.07 -13.32
N LEU A 10 -0.18 -20.89 -12.27
CA LEU A 10 -0.19 -20.41 -10.88
C LEU A 10 1.00 -19.47 -10.60
N THR A 11 2.19 -19.86 -11.04
CA THR A 11 3.41 -19.08 -10.84
C THR A 11 3.31 -17.69 -11.49
N SER A 12 2.73 -17.59 -12.70
CA SER A 12 2.55 -16.28 -13.36
C SER A 12 1.65 -15.36 -12.54
N ARG A 13 0.55 -15.85 -11.94
CA ARG A 13 -0.37 -15.03 -11.13
C ARG A 13 0.22 -14.60 -9.79
N ILE A 14 1.10 -15.41 -9.22
CA ILE A 14 1.89 -15.03 -8.04
C ILE A 14 2.84 -13.88 -8.41
N ILE A 15 3.53 -13.98 -9.53
CA ILE A 15 4.44 -12.94 -10.02
C ILE A 15 3.68 -11.65 -10.31
N ASP A 16 2.53 -11.71 -10.99
CA ASP A 16 1.66 -10.56 -11.25
C ASP A 16 1.30 -9.85 -9.92
N SER A 17 0.85 -10.61 -8.94
CA SER A 17 0.47 -10.08 -7.62
C SER A 17 1.65 -9.49 -6.86
N LEU A 18 2.84 -10.09 -6.97
CA LEU A 18 4.06 -9.57 -6.35
C LEU A 18 4.53 -8.27 -7.00
N ILE A 19 4.56 -8.19 -8.33
CA ILE A 19 4.94 -6.98 -9.05
C ILE A 19 4.00 -5.83 -8.70
N ILE A 20 2.69 -6.07 -8.74
CA ILE A 20 1.67 -5.07 -8.42
C ILE A 20 1.74 -4.67 -6.95
N GLY A 21 1.79 -5.65 -6.05
CA GLY A 21 1.83 -5.42 -4.61
C GLY A 21 3.06 -4.65 -4.16
N LEU A 22 4.25 -5.09 -4.56
CA LEU A 22 5.51 -4.42 -4.21
C LEU A 22 5.64 -3.06 -4.90
N GLY A 23 5.27 -2.96 -6.18
CA GLY A 23 5.33 -1.72 -6.96
C GLY A 23 4.43 -0.65 -6.36
N SER A 24 3.16 -0.96 -6.11
CA SER A 24 2.20 -0.02 -5.55
C SER A 24 2.53 0.38 -4.11
N SER A 25 2.95 -0.58 -3.27
CA SER A 25 3.32 -0.30 -1.88
C SER A 25 4.56 0.56 -1.78
N SER A 26 5.57 0.32 -2.63
CA SER A 26 6.78 1.14 -2.68
C SER A 26 6.47 2.56 -3.14
N LEU A 27 5.66 2.72 -4.17
CA LEU A 27 5.26 4.04 -4.67
C LEU A 27 4.40 4.79 -3.64
N THR A 28 3.45 4.10 -3.02
CA THR A 28 2.64 4.63 -1.91
C THR A 28 3.51 5.11 -0.76
N LEU A 29 4.52 4.32 -0.38
CA LEU A 29 5.43 4.66 0.71
C LEU A 29 6.28 5.89 0.38
N ILE A 30 6.85 5.94 -0.83
CA ILE A 30 7.66 7.08 -1.27
C ILE A 30 6.84 8.37 -1.20
N ILE A 31 5.67 8.42 -1.83
CA ILE A 31 4.81 9.60 -1.82
C ILE A 31 4.33 9.90 -0.39
N GLY A 32 3.95 8.87 0.35
CA GLY A 32 3.45 8.98 1.72
C GLY A 32 4.47 9.55 2.70
N ILE A 33 5.76 9.21 2.57
CA ILE A 33 6.84 9.75 3.40
C ILE A 33 6.93 11.27 3.25
N TYR A 34 6.98 11.77 2.01
CA TYR A 34 7.06 13.22 1.79
C TYR A 34 5.80 13.95 2.22
N ALA A 35 4.63 13.43 1.86
CA ALA A 35 3.35 14.04 2.22
C ALA A 35 3.10 13.99 3.73
N GLY A 36 3.30 12.84 4.36
CA GLY A 36 3.13 12.66 5.81
C GLY A 36 4.08 13.53 6.62
N TYR A 37 5.35 13.61 6.24
CA TYR A 37 6.34 14.48 6.87
C TYR A 37 5.95 15.95 6.75
N TYR A 38 5.59 16.41 5.56
CA TYR A 38 5.16 17.81 5.37
C TYR A 38 3.95 18.14 6.24
N ILE A 39 2.92 17.30 6.22
CA ILE A 39 1.70 17.51 7.05
C ILE A 39 2.03 17.45 8.54
N SER A 40 2.98 16.61 8.97
CA SER A 40 3.41 16.54 10.37
C SER A 40 4.09 17.85 10.82
N ARG A 41 5.01 18.39 10.03
CA ARG A 41 5.87 19.49 10.42
C ARG A 41 5.29 20.89 10.19
N VAL A 42 4.49 21.06 9.14
CA VAL A 42 3.97 22.37 8.74
C VAL A 42 2.61 22.63 9.37
N ASN A 43 2.47 23.80 9.98
CA ASN A 43 1.18 24.31 10.46
C ASN A 43 0.63 25.31 9.43
N PHE A 44 -0.53 25.00 8.85
CA PHE A 44 -1.25 25.88 7.93
C PHE A 44 -2.75 25.87 8.22
N LYS A 45 -3.41 26.97 7.84
CA LYS A 45 -4.82 27.24 8.20
C LYS A 45 -5.79 26.13 7.86
N PHE A 46 -5.57 25.42 6.75
CA PHE A 46 -6.48 24.38 6.24
C PHE A 46 -6.03 22.96 6.57
N LYS A 47 -5.03 22.76 7.43
CA LYS A 47 -4.47 21.42 7.77
C LYS A 47 -5.55 20.44 8.24
N ARG A 48 -6.47 20.87 9.09
CA ARG A 48 -7.57 20.04 9.59
C ARG A 48 -8.49 19.58 8.46
N TYR A 49 -8.85 20.49 7.56
CA TYR A 49 -9.70 20.15 6.41
C TYR A 49 -9.00 19.21 5.43
N LEU A 50 -7.70 19.39 5.19
CA LEU A 50 -6.91 18.47 4.38
C LEU A 50 -6.91 17.06 4.96
N ILE A 51 -6.69 16.91 6.28
CA ILE A 51 -6.71 15.60 6.95
C ILE A 51 -8.10 14.96 6.84
N ILE A 52 -9.16 15.72 7.05
CA ILE A 52 -10.53 15.21 6.90
C ILE A 52 -10.80 14.79 5.46
N SER A 53 -10.38 15.57 4.47
CA SER A 53 -10.55 15.21 3.04
C SER A 53 -9.80 13.94 2.67
N ILE A 54 -8.57 13.77 3.16
CA ILE A 54 -7.79 12.53 2.97
C ILE A 54 -8.52 11.32 3.58
N LEU A 55 -9.06 11.49 4.80
CA LEU A 55 -9.82 10.44 5.46
C LEU A 55 -11.12 10.12 4.72
N SER A 56 -11.86 11.14 4.27
CA SER A 56 -13.10 10.98 3.50
C SER A 56 -12.88 10.27 2.18
N ALA A 57 -11.75 10.50 1.51
CA ALA A 57 -11.40 9.80 0.28
C ALA A 57 -11.30 8.28 0.48
N ARG A 58 -10.86 7.82 1.66
CA ARG A 58 -10.80 6.40 2.01
C ARG A 58 -12.19 5.76 2.21
N MET A 59 -13.21 6.55 2.49
CA MET A 59 -14.59 6.06 2.71
C MET A 59 -15.36 5.88 1.40
N MET A 60 -14.84 6.31 0.26
CA MET A 60 -15.50 6.14 -1.02
C MET A 60 -15.54 4.66 -1.43
N PRO A 61 -16.70 4.14 -1.92
CA PRO A 61 -16.78 2.79 -2.46
C PRO A 61 -15.82 2.59 -3.63
N LEU A 62 -15.01 1.53 -3.60
CA LEU A 62 -14.00 1.28 -4.64
C LEU A 62 -14.60 1.18 -6.05
N VAL A 63 -15.80 0.62 -6.19
CA VAL A 63 -16.50 0.52 -7.47
C VAL A 63 -16.77 1.90 -8.08
N SER A 64 -17.15 2.88 -7.24
CA SER A 64 -17.42 4.26 -7.69
C SER A 64 -16.15 4.95 -8.21
N ILE A 65 -14.98 4.55 -7.73
CA ILE A 65 -13.68 5.06 -8.17
C ILE A 65 -13.19 4.30 -9.41
N ALA A 66 -13.38 2.99 -9.44
CA ALA A 66 -12.85 2.11 -10.48
C ALA A 66 -13.50 2.39 -11.87
N ILE A 67 -14.80 2.68 -11.90
CA ILE A 67 -15.53 2.94 -13.17
C ILE A 67 -14.98 4.18 -13.90
N PRO A 68 -14.85 5.37 -13.29
CA PRO A 68 -14.26 6.52 -13.97
C PRO A 68 -12.80 6.29 -14.38
N ILE A 69 -12.02 5.62 -13.54
CA ILE A 69 -10.60 5.30 -13.84
C ILE A 69 -10.53 4.38 -15.06
N TYR A 70 -11.41 3.38 -15.17
CA TYR A 70 -11.48 2.50 -16.34
C TYR A 70 -11.59 3.30 -17.64
N PHE A 71 -12.55 4.22 -17.75
CA PHE A 71 -12.74 5.03 -18.96
C PHE A 71 -11.54 5.97 -19.26
N VAL A 72 -10.89 6.49 -18.22
CA VAL A 72 -9.66 7.28 -18.41
C VAL A 72 -8.53 6.40 -18.93
N TYR A 73 -8.33 5.22 -18.32
CA TYR A 73 -7.25 4.29 -18.69
C TYR A 73 -7.45 3.68 -20.08
N GLU A 74 -8.68 3.46 -20.50
CA GLU A 74 -9.01 3.06 -21.87
C GLU A 74 -8.51 4.08 -22.90
N LYS A 75 -8.75 5.37 -22.65
CA LYS A 75 -8.34 6.46 -23.56
C LYS A 75 -6.82 6.64 -23.64
N ILE A 76 -6.08 6.35 -22.57
CA ILE A 76 -4.64 6.53 -22.52
C ILE A 76 -3.86 5.21 -22.62
N ASN A 77 -4.55 4.11 -23.00
CA ASN A 77 -3.97 2.78 -23.17
C ASN A 77 -3.22 2.23 -21.94
N LEU A 78 -3.75 2.48 -20.75
CA LEU A 78 -3.23 1.93 -19.48
C LEU A 78 -3.97 0.70 -18.97
N LEU A 79 -5.07 0.29 -19.66
CA LEU A 79 -5.75 -0.97 -19.33
C LEU A 79 -4.81 -2.16 -19.60
N ASP A 80 -4.95 -3.20 -18.79
CA ASP A 80 -4.20 -4.45 -18.87
C ASP A 80 -2.66 -4.25 -18.83
N THR A 81 -2.21 -3.23 -18.08
CA THR A 81 -0.79 -2.95 -17.84
C THR A 81 -0.44 -2.96 -16.35
N TYR A 82 0.77 -3.43 -16.00
CA TYR A 82 1.26 -3.36 -14.62
C TYR A 82 1.25 -1.93 -14.07
N ILE A 83 1.67 -0.96 -14.89
CA ILE A 83 1.73 0.45 -14.52
C ILE A 83 0.34 0.98 -14.15
N GLY A 84 -0.68 0.66 -14.95
CA GLY A 84 -2.06 1.06 -14.68
C GLY A 84 -2.56 0.51 -13.34
N ILE A 85 -2.35 -0.79 -13.08
CA ILE A 85 -2.79 -1.40 -11.82
C ILE A 85 -1.98 -0.88 -10.64
N ILE A 86 -0.67 -0.70 -10.78
CA ILE A 86 0.20 -0.12 -9.74
C ILE A 86 -0.28 1.28 -9.36
N PHE A 87 -0.59 2.14 -10.33
CA PHE A 87 -1.04 3.50 -10.04
C PHE A 87 -2.40 3.54 -9.33
N VAL A 88 -3.36 2.72 -9.73
CA VAL A 88 -4.65 2.70 -9.06
C VAL A 88 -4.56 2.16 -7.64
N HIS A 89 -3.77 1.10 -7.42
CA HIS A 89 -3.52 0.58 -6.06
C HIS A 89 -2.79 1.60 -5.18
N THR A 90 -1.83 2.33 -5.76
CA THR A 90 -1.15 3.44 -5.08
C THR A 90 -2.16 4.51 -4.68
N PHE A 91 -2.99 4.96 -5.61
CA PHE A 91 -4.00 6.00 -5.36
C PHE A 91 -4.95 5.64 -4.23
N ILE A 92 -5.42 4.39 -4.20
CA ILE A 92 -6.34 3.89 -3.15
C ILE A 92 -5.66 3.80 -1.78
N ASN A 93 -4.39 3.38 -1.74
CA ASN A 93 -3.66 3.17 -0.49
C ASN A 93 -3.05 4.45 0.08
N LEU A 94 -2.78 5.44 -0.78
CA LEU A 94 -2.10 6.68 -0.40
C LEU A 94 -2.74 7.45 0.77
N PRO A 95 -4.08 7.61 0.84
CA PRO A 95 -4.72 8.32 1.95
C PRO A 95 -4.37 7.72 3.32
N LEU A 96 -4.46 6.41 3.46
CA LEU A 96 -4.14 5.73 4.71
C LEU A 96 -2.64 5.81 5.04
N ALA A 97 -1.79 5.59 4.04
CA ALA A 97 -0.34 5.64 4.22
C ALA A 97 0.13 7.03 4.69
N VAL A 98 -0.41 8.10 4.09
CA VAL A 98 -0.09 9.47 4.50
C VAL A 98 -0.49 9.74 5.94
N LEU A 99 -1.68 9.31 6.37
CA LEU A 99 -2.15 9.51 7.73
C LEU A 99 -1.34 8.70 8.76
N LEU A 100 -1.01 7.45 8.43
CA LEU A 100 -0.16 6.61 9.29
C LEU A 100 1.24 7.21 9.42
N LEU A 101 1.87 7.55 8.31
CA LEU A 101 3.22 8.13 8.33
C LEU A 101 3.24 9.49 9.04
N LYS A 102 2.22 10.32 8.83
CA LYS A 102 2.06 11.56 9.61
C LYS A 102 2.04 11.26 11.11
N SER A 103 1.26 10.28 11.56
CA SER A 103 1.18 9.92 12.98
C SER A 103 2.54 9.48 13.53
N PHE A 104 3.26 8.62 12.83
CA PHE A 104 4.60 8.21 13.23
C PHE A 104 5.63 9.35 13.22
N PHE A 105 5.53 10.27 12.27
CA PHE A 105 6.39 11.46 12.26
C PHE A 105 6.04 12.45 13.37
N ASP A 106 4.78 12.54 13.82
CA ASP A 106 4.38 13.37 14.96
C ASP A 106 5.02 12.88 16.27
N GLU A 107 5.33 11.57 16.39
CA GLU A 107 6.03 11.00 17.55
C GLU A 107 7.51 11.38 17.59
N VAL A 108 8.11 11.75 16.46
CA VAL A 108 9.51 12.19 16.39
C VAL A 108 9.62 13.64 16.87
N PRO A 109 10.42 13.93 17.91
CA PRO A 109 10.55 15.29 18.47
C PRO A 109 10.97 16.32 17.42
N LYS A 110 10.26 17.46 17.34
CA LYS A 110 10.54 18.52 16.36
C LYS A 110 11.90 19.16 16.56
N GLN A 111 12.43 19.12 17.78
CA GLN A 111 13.75 19.63 18.12
C GLN A 111 14.88 19.00 17.28
N ILE A 112 14.68 17.76 16.81
CA ILE A 112 15.62 17.09 15.89
C ILE A 112 15.72 17.86 14.58
N ASP A 113 14.56 18.25 14.03
CA ASP A 113 14.49 19.03 12.77
C ASP A 113 15.08 20.44 12.99
N GLU A 114 14.75 21.09 14.09
CA GLU A 114 15.15 22.47 14.43
C GLU A 114 16.67 22.56 14.64
N ASN A 115 17.25 21.66 15.41
CA ASN A 115 18.70 21.62 15.65
C ASN A 115 19.48 21.38 14.34
N ALA A 116 19.05 20.40 13.55
CA ALA A 116 19.68 20.11 12.27
C ALA A 116 19.54 21.28 11.26
N TYR A 117 18.45 22.04 11.33
CA TYR A 117 18.27 23.23 10.52
C TYR A 117 19.25 24.36 10.91
N ILE A 118 19.51 24.53 12.22
CA ILE A 118 20.52 25.48 12.73
C ILE A 118 21.92 25.07 12.23
N ASP A 119 22.21 23.78 12.15
CA ASP A 119 23.46 23.23 11.60
C ASP A 119 23.55 23.35 10.06
N GLY A 120 22.59 24.00 9.39
CA GLY A 120 22.56 24.23 7.95
C GLY A 120 22.11 23.03 7.11
N ALA A 121 21.49 22.00 7.69
CA ALA A 121 20.97 20.87 6.95
C ALA A 121 19.70 21.25 6.16
N SER A 122 19.62 20.82 4.88
CA SER A 122 18.42 20.99 4.08
C SER A 122 17.26 20.08 4.58
N LYS A 123 16.00 20.50 4.35
CA LYS A 123 14.82 19.73 4.76
C LYS A 123 14.81 18.27 4.26
N ILE A 124 15.27 18.04 3.05
CA ILE A 124 15.39 16.70 2.46
C ILE A 124 16.45 15.87 3.23
N LYS A 125 17.59 16.48 3.57
CA LYS A 125 18.64 15.82 4.35
C LYS A 125 18.16 15.49 5.75
N ILE A 126 17.42 16.39 6.40
CA ILE A 126 16.78 16.16 7.72
C ILE A 126 15.83 14.98 7.64
N LEU A 127 14.90 14.98 6.67
CA LEU A 127 13.96 13.89 6.48
C LEU A 127 14.67 12.54 6.34
N HIS A 128 15.59 12.41 5.39
CA HIS A 128 16.19 11.11 5.07
C HIS A 128 17.24 10.64 6.09
N LYS A 129 18.02 11.55 6.66
CA LYS A 129 19.12 11.16 7.57
C LYS A 129 18.74 11.11 9.04
N LEU A 130 17.67 11.80 9.45
CA LEU A 130 17.28 11.90 10.85
C LEU A 130 15.87 11.34 11.09
N VAL A 131 14.86 11.89 10.42
CA VAL A 131 13.47 11.56 10.73
C VAL A 131 13.07 10.15 10.24
N VAL A 132 13.43 9.77 9.01
CA VAL A 132 13.15 8.44 8.45
C VAL A 132 13.79 7.33 9.31
N PRO A 133 15.06 7.40 9.71
CA PRO A 133 15.66 6.41 10.63
C PRO A 133 14.95 6.31 11.98
N CYS A 134 14.50 7.44 12.54
CA CYS A 134 13.74 7.46 13.81
C CYS A 134 12.37 6.80 13.66
N ALA A 135 11.69 7.00 12.53
CA ALA A 135 10.36 6.46 12.25
C ALA A 135 10.36 5.11 11.51
N LYS A 136 11.51 4.40 11.43
CA LYS A 136 11.66 3.18 10.62
C LYS A 136 10.63 2.09 10.92
N SER A 137 10.21 1.93 12.17
CA SER A 137 9.19 0.97 12.56
C SER A 137 7.83 1.33 11.96
N GLY A 138 7.44 2.60 12.02
CA GLY A 138 6.19 3.10 11.43
C GLY A 138 6.20 3.02 9.91
N ILE A 139 7.34 3.29 9.28
CA ILE A 139 7.52 3.15 7.83
C ILE A 139 7.37 1.69 7.40
N ALA A 140 7.98 0.75 8.14
CA ALA A 140 7.85 -0.68 7.86
C ALA A 140 6.40 -1.16 8.02
N VAL A 141 5.71 -0.74 9.08
CA VAL A 141 4.29 -1.05 9.31
C VAL A 141 3.42 -0.51 8.16
N THR A 142 3.63 0.74 7.76
CA THR A 142 2.87 1.36 6.67
C THR A 142 3.10 0.64 5.34
N PHE A 143 4.35 0.24 5.05
CA PHE A 143 4.67 -0.55 3.86
C PHE A 143 3.94 -1.90 3.85
N ILE A 144 4.02 -2.65 4.96
CA ILE A 144 3.40 -3.97 5.07
C ILE A 144 1.87 -3.87 4.97
N LEU A 145 1.25 -2.86 5.60
CA LEU A 145 -0.19 -2.65 5.48
C LEU A 145 -0.60 -2.29 4.04
N SER A 146 0.16 -1.42 3.36
CA SER A 146 -0.08 -1.09 1.96
C SER A 146 0.06 -2.33 1.06
N LEU A 147 1.02 -3.21 1.35
CA LEU A 147 1.23 -4.45 0.63
C LEU A 147 0.06 -5.43 0.85
N ILE A 148 -0.42 -5.58 2.09
CA ILE A 148 -1.59 -6.41 2.39
C ILE A 148 -2.83 -5.89 1.64
N PHE A 149 -3.10 -4.59 1.67
CA PHE A 149 -4.24 -4.00 0.97
C PHE A 149 -4.13 -4.14 -0.54
N SER A 150 -2.93 -3.96 -1.12
CA SER A 150 -2.73 -4.17 -2.55
C SER A 150 -2.84 -5.66 -2.95
N TRP A 151 -2.33 -6.57 -2.11
CA TRP A 151 -2.42 -8.02 -2.33
C TRP A 151 -3.85 -8.54 -2.32
N THR A 152 -4.69 -8.00 -1.45
CA THR A 152 -6.10 -8.43 -1.28
C THR A 152 -7.08 -7.62 -2.13
N GLU A 153 -6.60 -6.59 -2.85
CA GLU A 153 -7.46 -5.79 -3.71
C GLU A 153 -7.94 -6.60 -4.90
N PHE A 154 -9.24 -6.56 -5.12
CA PHE A 154 -9.91 -7.37 -6.12
C PHE A 154 -10.61 -6.53 -7.19
N ILE A 155 -11.32 -5.47 -6.79
CA ILE A 155 -12.25 -4.76 -7.67
C ILE A 155 -11.52 -4.00 -8.78
N CYS A 156 -10.53 -3.20 -8.42
CA CYS A 156 -9.78 -2.43 -9.39
C CYS A 156 -8.86 -3.33 -10.22
N ALA A 157 -8.27 -4.37 -9.61
CA ALA A 157 -7.49 -5.35 -10.33
C ALA A 157 -8.33 -6.12 -11.37
N LEU A 158 -9.58 -6.46 -11.04
CA LEU A 158 -10.51 -7.12 -11.97
C LEU A 158 -10.90 -6.20 -13.14
N MET A 159 -11.18 -4.92 -12.86
CA MET A 159 -11.66 -3.98 -13.87
C MET A 159 -10.54 -3.52 -14.82
N ILE A 160 -9.32 -3.36 -14.31
CA ILE A 160 -8.21 -2.77 -15.07
C ILE A 160 -7.30 -3.83 -15.68
N GLY A 161 -7.11 -4.98 -15.02
CA GLY A 161 -6.24 -6.06 -15.47
C GLY A 161 -6.95 -7.12 -16.33
N GLN A 162 -7.58 -6.74 -17.40
CA GLN A 162 -8.56 -7.49 -18.20
C GLN A 162 -8.17 -8.93 -18.58
N MET A 163 -7.19 -9.13 -19.45
CA MET A 163 -6.89 -10.45 -20.03
C MET A 163 -5.53 -11.01 -19.61
N ASN A 164 -4.48 -10.22 -19.73
CA ASN A 164 -3.10 -10.69 -19.57
C ASN A 164 -2.67 -10.68 -18.10
N ILE A 165 -2.96 -9.60 -17.37
CA ILE A 165 -2.52 -9.38 -16.01
C ILE A 165 -3.69 -9.67 -15.05
N LYS A 166 -3.50 -10.68 -14.20
CA LYS A 166 -4.52 -11.06 -13.20
C LYS A 166 -3.85 -11.34 -11.86
N THR A 167 -4.28 -10.63 -10.84
CA THR A 167 -3.85 -10.94 -9.48
C THR A 167 -4.45 -12.26 -8.99
N ILE A 168 -3.88 -12.83 -7.93
CA ILE A 168 -4.37 -14.10 -7.37
C ILE A 168 -5.85 -14.02 -6.96
N PRO A 169 -6.35 -12.95 -6.26
CA PRO A 169 -7.77 -12.84 -5.95
C PRO A 169 -8.66 -12.80 -7.19
N VAL A 170 -8.25 -12.12 -8.24
CA VAL A 170 -8.99 -12.06 -9.52
C VAL A 170 -9.04 -13.44 -10.17
N GLN A 171 -7.91 -14.13 -10.23
CA GLN A 171 -7.86 -15.47 -10.81
C GLN A 171 -8.70 -16.47 -10.02
N ALA A 172 -8.66 -16.43 -8.68
CA ALA A 172 -9.48 -17.28 -7.83
C ALA A 172 -10.99 -17.07 -8.08
N SER A 173 -11.43 -15.84 -8.39
CA SER A 173 -12.83 -15.55 -8.71
C SER A 173 -13.27 -16.13 -10.07
N ILE A 174 -12.37 -16.15 -11.06
CA ILE A 174 -12.65 -16.71 -12.39
C ILE A 174 -12.78 -18.23 -12.32
N LEU A 175 -11.99 -18.89 -11.48
CA LEU A 175 -12.07 -20.35 -11.29
C LEU A 175 -13.41 -20.84 -10.73
N LYS A 176 -14.22 -19.96 -10.11
CA LYS A 176 -15.58 -20.32 -9.67
C LYS A 176 -16.51 -20.72 -10.80
N THR A 177 -16.23 -20.28 -12.02
CA THR A 177 -17.02 -20.61 -13.21
C THR A 177 -16.66 -21.98 -13.82
N ILE A 178 -15.57 -22.60 -13.37
CA ILE A 178 -15.10 -23.92 -13.79
C ILE A 178 -15.32 -24.88 -12.61
N PRO A 179 -15.90 -26.07 -12.80
CA PRO A 179 -16.15 -27.03 -11.71
C PRO A 179 -14.85 -27.75 -11.27
N SER A 180 -13.87 -26.98 -10.77
CA SER A 180 -12.57 -27.46 -10.26
C SER A 180 -12.34 -26.96 -8.85
N TRP A 181 -13.04 -27.57 -7.90
CA TRP A 181 -12.93 -27.24 -6.47
C TRP A 181 -11.49 -27.31 -5.95
N ASP A 182 -10.71 -28.27 -6.47
CA ASP A 182 -9.31 -28.48 -6.08
C ASP A 182 -8.42 -27.27 -6.46
N MET A 183 -8.56 -26.76 -7.68
CA MET A 183 -7.81 -25.56 -8.10
C MET A 183 -8.23 -24.32 -7.30
N MET A 184 -9.51 -24.14 -7.06
CA MET A 184 -10.01 -23.01 -6.27
C MET A 184 -9.49 -23.06 -4.84
N ALA A 185 -9.47 -24.24 -4.21
CA ALA A 185 -8.90 -24.44 -2.88
C ALA A 185 -7.39 -24.13 -2.86
N ALA A 186 -6.63 -24.59 -3.87
CA ALA A 186 -5.21 -24.31 -3.99
C ALA A 186 -4.92 -22.81 -4.12
N PHE A 187 -5.61 -22.09 -5.02
CA PHE A 187 -5.44 -20.63 -5.19
C PHE A 187 -5.80 -19.85 -3.92
N THR A 188 -6.89 -20.23 -3.26
CA THR A 188 -7.31 -19.58 -2.01
C THR A 188 -6.28 -19.80 -0.91
N THR A 189 -5.79 -21.02 -0.75
CA THR A 189 -4.77 -21.35 0.26
C THR A 189 -3.47 -20.57 0.01
N ILE A 190 -3.00 -20.53 -1.24
CA ILE A 190 -1.80 -19.78 -1.60
C ILE A 190 -1.99 -18.28 -1.40
N SER A 191 -3.18 -17.75 -1.64
CA SER A 191 -3.50 -16.33 -1.40
C SER A 191 -3.37 -15.93 0.06
N ILE A 192 -3.69 -16.82 1.00
CA ILE A 192 -3.69 -16.54 2.44
C ILE A 192 -2.28 -16.55 3.02
N ILE A 193 -1.39 -17.40 2.52
CA ILE A 193 -0.03 -17.58 3.09
C ILE A 193 0.76 -16.26 3.17
N PRO A 194 0.93 -15.47 2.09
CA PRO A 194 1.66 -14.21 2.16
C PRO A 194 1.03 -13.22 3.14
N VAL A 195 -0.29 -13.11 3.14
CA VAL A 195 -1.02 -12.22 4.07
C VAL A 195 -0.76 -12.61 5.51
N PHE A 196 -0.82 -13.90 5.82
CA PHE A 196 -0.55 -14.42 7.17
C PHE A 196 0.88 -14.10 7.62
N ILE A 197 1.87 -14.31 6.75
CA ILE A 197 3.28 -13.97 7.02
C ILE A 197 3.42 -12.45 7.28
N LEU A 198 2.81 -11.62 6.43
CA LEU A 198 2.86 -10.16 6.56
C LEU A 198 2.22 -9.67 7.86
N ILE A 199 1.09 -10.26 8.28
CA ILE A 199 0.44 -9.94 9.57
C ILE A 199 1.35 -10.27 10.74
N LEU A 200 2.05 -11.42 10.72
CA LEU A 200 2.99 -11.79 11.77
C LEU A 200 4.18 -10.81 11.83
N MET A 201 4.64 -10.30 10.70
CA MET A 201 5.69 -9.27 10.64
C MET A 201 5.20 -7.95 11.23
N VAL A 202 3.98 -7.51 10.91
CA VAL A 202 3.37 -6.30 11.48
C VAL A 202 3.28 -6.40 12.99
N LYS A 203 2.78 -7.51 13.53
CA LYS A 203 2.66 -7.73 14.98
C LYS A 203 3.99 -7.46 15.70
N LYS A 204 5.11 -7.95 15.17
CA LYS A 204 6.44 -7.77 15.75
C LYS A 204 6.88 -6.29 15.83
N HIS A 205 6.44 -5.46 14.88
CA HIS A 205 6.78 -4.03 14.83
C HIS A 205 5.80 -3.18 15.65
N PHE A 206 4.52 -3.55 15.73
CA PHE A 206 3.51 -2.87 16.56
C PHE A 206 3.81 -2.95 18.05
N VAL A 207 4.20 -4.13 18.55
CA VAL A 207 4.49 -4.33 19.97
C VAL A 207 5.64 -3.43 20.43
N ARG A 208 6.63 -3.17 19.58
CA ARG A 208 7.75 -2.27 19.92
C ARG A 208 7.34 -0.78 19.96
N GLY A 209 6.36 -0.36 19.16
CA GLY A 209 5.85 1.02 19.18
C GLY A 209 4.98 1.32 20.39
N LEU A 210 4.15 0.37 20.81
CA LEU A 210 3.25 0.54 21.95
C LEU A 210 4.00 0.52 23.31
N THR A 211 5.08 -0.22 23.43
CA THR A 211 5.86 -0.29 24.67
C THR A 211 6.71 0.94 24.92
N LEU A 212 7.04 1.73 23.89
CA LEU A 212 7.76 3.01 24.06
C LEU A 212 6.84 4.18 24.47
N GLY A 213 5.52 4.03 24.27
CA GLY A 213 4.53 5.06 24.63
C GLY A 213 3.97 4.96 26.06
N THR A 214 4.23 3.86 26.78
CA THR A 214 3.71 3.61 28.14
C THR A 214 4.65 4.01 29.28
N VAL A 215 5.83 4.56 28.97
CA VAL A 215 6.73 5.14 29.99
C VAL A 215 6.74 6.66 29.84
N LYS A 216 5.64 7.28 30.25
CA LYS A 216 5.57 8.67 30.69
C LYS A 216 4.90 8.66 32.06
N GLU A 217 5.67 8.43 33.09
CA GLU A 217 5.46 9.02 34.40
C GLU A 217 6.26 10.31 34.50
#